data_6242d5c538d74ca5fd7447353bca5b9d
#
_entry.id   6242d5c538d74ca5fd7447353bca5b9d
#
_cell.length_a   1.000
_cell.length_b   1.000
_cell.length_c   1.000
_cell.angle_alpha   90.00
_cell.angle_beta   90.00
_cell.angle_gamma   90.00
#
_symmetry.space_group_name_H-M   'P 1'
#
loop_
_entity.id
_entity.type
_entity.pdbx_description
1 polymer ?
#
loop_
_entity_poly.entity_id
_entity_poly.type
_entity_poly.pdbx_seq_one_letter_code
_entity_poly.pdbx_strand_id
1 'polypeptide(L)'
;MYRVADGSNRRPYGRHNKGSIKGLANYSEIDYLNCPYSNPNQTNKKNHKRPESPLTRSILKTVITQFDRVIYLLNKQTGLHITKGLAQLMLEEYLNKEGWRFRMATMGNIPWTFAECSRARPLFGRYVTKDSELYRVLKDKCPEVIFEETDYNQNIVQVKSDKQFITLQFVFLYHKQTLKEEHLTESIDFMIFQPNTLGEDDILFQIKLPVDTNYFANLVNDMSHQARRNQSLLKMAERLVPAVKYEG
;
A
#
# COMPACT_ATOMS: atom_id res chain seq x y z
N MET A 1 -12.00 6.21 22.39
CA MET A 1 -11.54 7.41 21.63
C MET A 1 -12.43 8.58 22.00
N TYR A 2 -11.90 9.75 22.27
CA TYR A 2 -12.69 10.96 22.49
C TYR A 2 -12.24 12.06 21.53
N ARG A 3 -13.17 12.97 21.22
CA ARG A 3 -12.92 14.09 20.32
C ARG A 3 -12.33 15.24 21.12
N VAL A 4 -11.18 15.75 20.68
CA VAL A 4 -10.56 16.96 21.23
C VAL A 4 -10.88 18.12 20.32
N ALA A 5 -11.50 19.16 20.87
CA ALA A 5 -11.72 20.45 20.22
C ALA A 5 -11.15 21.51 21.19
N ASP A 6 -10.03 22.11 20.83
CA ASP A 6 -9.29 23.05 21.68
C ASP A 6 -9.56 24.54 21.34
N GLY A 7 -10.57 24.80 20.52
CA GLY A 7 -10.88 26.16 20.08
C GLY A 7 -9.91 26.77 19.07
N SER A 8 -8.85 26.05 18.70
CA SER A 8 -7.96 26.42 17.59
C SER A 8 -8.62 26.10 16.25
N ASN A 9 -8.18 26.76 15.17
CA ASN A 9 -8.63 26.46 13.80
C ASN A 9 -8.19 25.05 13.30
N ARG A 10 -7.75 24.17 14.19
CA ARG A 10 -7.32 22.82 13.90
C ARG A 10 -8.53 21.89 13.77
N ARG A 11 -8.48 20.97 12.83
CA ARG A 11 -9.52 19.94 12.67
C ARG A 11 -9.59 19.08 13.92
N PRO A 12 -10.79 18.78 14.45
CA PRO A 12 -10.94 17.89 15.59
C PRO A 12 -10.32 16.53 15.31
N TYR A 13 -9.58 15.99 16.26
CA TYR A 13 -8.97 14.66 16.17
C TYR A 13 -9.43 13.75 17.31
N GLY A 14 -9.34 12.44 17.09
CA GLY A 14 -9.64 11.45 18.12
C GLY A 14 -8.38 11.03 18.86
N ARG A 15 -8.44 11.01 20.20
CA ARG A 15 -7.36 10.53 21.07
C ARG A 15 -7.77 9.27 21.81
N HIS A 16 -6.87 8.28 21.86
CA HIS A 16 -7.05 7.12 22.72
C HIS A 16 -6.68 7.44 24.16
N ASN A 17 -7.56 7.04 25.10
CA ASN A 17 -7.28 7.11 26.52
C ASN A 17 -6.86 5.73 27.05
N LYS A 18 -5.82 5.67 27.90
CA LYS A 18 -5.38 4.45 28.59
C LYS A 18 -6.16 4.19 29.89
N GLY A 19 -7.38 4.63 30.01
CA GLY A 19 -8.22 4.41 31.16
C GLY A 19 -9.69 4.40 30.79
N SER A 20 -10.53 3.81 31.65
CA SER A 20 -11.97 3.83 31.50
C SER A 20 -12.49 5.24 31.65
N ILE A 21 -13.52 5.60 30.88
CA ILE A 21 -14.24 6.87 30.98
C ILE A 21 -15.62 6.55 31.53
N LYS A 22 -15.91 7.02 32.75
CA LYS A 22 -17.16 6.75 33.46
C LYS A 22 -18.36 7.14 32.59
N GLY A 23 -19.28 6.20 32.42
CA GLY A 23 -20.51 6.40 31.64
C GLY A 23 -20.32 6.39 30.11
N LEU A 24 -19.11 6.21 29.58
CA LEU A 24 -18.84 6.19 28.15
C LEU A 24 -18.23 4.89 27.65
N ALA A 25 -17.10 4.45 28.24
CA ALA A 25 -16.42 3.23 27.80
C ALA A 25 -15.52 2.63 28.90
N ASN A 26 -15.45 1.32 28.95
CA ASN A 26 -14.45 0.60 29.75
C ASN A 26 -13.16 0.46 28.96
N TYR A 27 -12.03 0.63 29.65
CA TYR A 27 -10.72 0.40 29.05
C TYR A 27 -10.47 -1.09 28.88
N SER A 28 -10.06 -1.47 27.68
CA SER A 28 -9.56 -2.81 27.36
C SER A 28 -8.15 -2.65 26.82
N GLU A 29 -7.17 -3.22 27.52
CA GLU A 29 -5.76 -3.20 27.08
C GLU A 29 -5.58 -3.93 25.74
N ILE A 30 -6.29 -5.05 25.55
CA ILE A 30 -6.24 -5.84 24.32
C ILE A 30 -6.74 -5.01 23.14
N ASP A 31 -7.89 -4.33 23.29
CA ASP A 31 -8.43 -3.49 22.24
C ASP A 31 -7.56 -2.27 21.97
N TYR A 32 -7.00 -1.68 23.03
CA TYR A 32 -6.04 -0.60 22.91
C TYR A 32 -4.81 -1.03 22.12
N LEU A 33 -4.20 -2.16 22.45
CA LEU A 33 -3.01 -2.69 21.77
C LEU A 33 -3.29 -3.14 20.34
N ASN A 34 -4.52 -3.57 20.05
CA ASN A 34 -4.92 -4.00 18.70
C ASN A 34 -5.43 -2.84 17.82
N CYS A 35 -5.69 -1.67 18.38
CA CYS A 35 -6.10 -0.52 17.60
C CYS A 35 -4.90 0.09 16.86
N PRO A 36 -4.95 0.25 15.54
CA PRO A 36 -3.84 0.81 14.75
C PRO A 36 -3.51 2.27 15.13
N TYR A 37 -4.47 2.99 15.72
CA TYR A 37 -4.32 4.40 16.07
C TYR A 37 -3.89 4.63 17.54
N SER A 38 -3.80 3.59 18.35
CA SER A 38 -3.52 3.74 19.78
C SER A 38 -2.07 4.03 20.11
N ASN A 39 -1.14 3.53 19.29
CA ASN A 39 0.29 3.68 19.51
C ASN A 39 1.06 3.72 18.18
N PRO A 40 1.10 4.88 17.52
CA PRO A 40 1.74 5.03 16.22
C PRO A 40 3.26 4.80 16.22
N ASN A 41 3.90 4.86 17.39
CA ASN A 41 5.36 4.71 17.51
C ASN A 41 5.83 3.25 17.68
N GLN A 42 4.93 2.27 17.73
CA GLN A 42 5.30 0.85 17.82
C GLN A 42 5.73 0.28 16.44
N THR A 43 6.77 0.82 15.85
CA THR A 43 7.31 0.40 14.55
C THR A 43 7.88 -1.01 14.56
N ASN A 44 8.31 -1.54 15.71
CA ASN A 44 8.97 -2.84 15.80
C ASN A 44 8.03 -4.06 15.71
N LYS A 45 6.74 -3.85 15.47
CA LYS A 45 5.72 -4.91 15.43
C LYS A 45 4.92 -4.91 14.13
N LYS A 46 5.55 -4.55 13.02
CA LYS A 46 4.90 -4.43 11.70
C LYS A 46 4.11 -5.68 11.30
N ASN A 47 4.65 -6.86 11.56
CA ASN A 47 4.04 -8.14 11.19
C ASN A 47 3.16 -8.75 12.31
N HIS A 48 2.94 -8.04 13.41
CA HIS A 48 2.01 -8.52 14.43
C HIS A 48 0.59 -8.46 13.91
N LYS A 49 -0.04 -9.62 13.87
CA LYS A 49 -1.43 -9.77 13.47
C LYS A 49 -2.35 -9.51 14.67
N ARG A 50 -3.38 -8.74 14.45
CA ARG A 50 -4.49 -8.66 15.40
C ARG A 50 -5.43 -9.86 15.23
N PRO A 51 -6.21 -10.22 16.26
CA PRO A 51 -7.28 -11.21 16.13
C PRO A 51 -8.27 -10.82 15.02
N GLU A 52 -9.01 -11.80 14.53
CA GLU A 52 -10.14 -11.49 13.64
C GLU A 52 -11.17 -10.63 14.35
N SER A 53 -11.71 -9.68 13.64
CA SER A 53 -12.62 -8.67 14.16
C SER A 53 -13.46 -8.08 13.01
N PRO A 54 -14.55 -7.37 13.30
CA PRO A 54 -15.30 -6.66 12.26
C PRO A 54 -14.40 -5.73 11.42
N LEU A 55 -13.40 -5.09 12.03
CA LEU A 55 -12.46 -4.25 11.32
C LEU A 55 -11.60 -5.05 10.33
N THR A 56 -11.02 -6.18 10.74
CA THR A 56 -10.18 -6.99 9.86
C THR A 56 -10.98 -7.55 8.68
N ARG A 57 -12.22 -7.98 8.92
CA ARG A 57 -13.13 -8.42 7.85
C ARG A 57 -13.47 -7.27 6.89
N SER A 58 -13.73 -6.07 7.42
CA SER A 58 -14.01 -4.89 6.59
C SER A 58 -12.81 -4.50 5.72
N ILE A 59 -11.58 -4.57 6.26
CA ILE A 59 -10.36 -4.31 5.49
C ILE A 59 -10.24 -5.33 4.34
N LEU A 60 -10.36 -6.63 4.64
CA LEU A 60 -10.29 -7.67 3.60
C LEU A 60 -11.37 -7.47 2.54
N LYS A 61 -12.62 -7.25 2.94
CA LYS A 61 -13.73 -6.98 2.03
C LYS A 61 -13.42 -5.79 1.13
N THR A 62 -12.89 -4.69 1.69
CA THR A 62 -12.55 -3.49 0.91
C THR A 62 -11.40 -3.75 -0.06
N VAL A 63 -10.35 -4.48 0.34
CA VAL A 63 -9.28 -4.88 -0.59
C VAL A 63 -9.88 -5.57 -1.81
N ILE A 64 -10.77 -6.53 -1.63
CA ILE A 64 -11.32 -7.33 -2.72
C ILE A 64 -12.26 -6.49 -3.60
N THR A 65 -13.22 -5.80 -2.99
CA THR A 65 -14.26 -5.04 -3.72
C THR A 65 -13.73 -3.74 -4.35
N GLN A 66 -12.56 -3.27 -3.93
CA GLN A 66 -11.91 -2.04 -4.41
C GLN A 66 -10.51 -2.32 -4.99
N PHE A 67 -10.23 -3.56 -5.36
CA PHE A 67 -8.90 -3.98 -5.77
C PHE A 67 -8.36 -3.20 -6.98
N ASP A 68 -9.21 -2.89 -7.92
CA ASP A 68 -8.85 -2.08 -9.08
C ASP A 68 -8.42 -0.65 -8.69
N ARG A 69 -9.01 -0.07 -7.64
CA ARG A 69 -8.65 1.24 -7.12
C ARG A 69 -7.35 1.21 -6.32
N VAL A 70 -7.11 0.11 -5.61
CA VAL A 70 -5.81 -0.13 -4.96
C VAL A 70 -4.68 -0.12 -5.99
N ILE A 71 -4.83 -0.88 -7.06
CA ILE A 71 -3.83 -0.96 -8.14
C ILE A 71 -3.71 0.38 -8.88
N TYR A 72 -4.83 1.05 -9.18
CA TYR A 72 -4.82 2.38 -9.81
C TYR A 72 -3.99 3.39 -9.00
N LEU A 73 -4.21 3.44 -7.68
CA LEU A 73 -3.49 4.38 -6.80
C LEU A 73 -1.99 4.11 -6.79
N LEU A 74 -1.58 2.86 -6.65
CA LEU A 74 -0.17 2.48 -6.68
C LEU A 74 0.49 2.81 -8.02
N ASN A 75 -0.17 2.52 -9.13
CA ASN A 75 0.33 2.89 -10.46
C ASN A 75 0.55 4.41 -10.58
N LYS A 76 -0.43 5.19 -10.11
CA LYS A 76 -0.39 6.66 -10.16
C LYS A 76 0.75 7.22 -9.32
N GLN A 77 0.99 6.66 -8.13
CA GLN A 77 2.00 7.19 -7.21
C GLN A 77 3.42 6.77 -7.57
N THR A 78 3.60 5.59 -8.16
CA THR A 78 4.94 5.04 -8.41
C THR A 78 5.43 5.24 -9.84
N GLY A 79 4.51 5.39 -10.80
CA GLY A 79 4.83 5.29 -12.22
C GLY A 79 5.05 3.84 -12.70
N LEU A 80 5.06 2.86 -11.80
CA LEU A 80 5.06 1.44 -12.16
C LEU A 80 3.66 1.02 -12.62
N HIS A 81 3.54 0.44 -13.80
CA HIS A 81 2.28 -0.11 -14.27
C HIS A 81 2.13 -1.56 -13.83
N ILE A 82 1.37 -1.76 -12.75
CA ILE A 82 1.07 -3.08 -12.18
C ILE A 82 0.05 -3.77 -13.08
N THR A 83 0.53 -4.73 -13.87
CA THR A 83 -0.32 -5.55 -14.74
C THR A 83 -1.19 -6.51 -13.91
N LYS A 84 -2.23 -7.09 -14.53
CA LYS A 84 -3.10 -8.08 -13.87
C LYS A 84 -2.31 -9.25 -13.28
N GLY A 85 -1.32 -9.79 -14.01
CA GLY A 85 -0.49 -10.89 -13.51
C GLY A 85 0.36 -10.49 -12.30
N LEU A 86 0.96 -9.29 -12.32
CA LEU A 86 1.69 -8.77 -11.17
C LEU A 86 0.76 -8.51 -9.99
N ALA A 87 -0.40 -7.91 -10.21
CA ALA A 87 -1.42 -7.65 -9.20
C ALA A 87 -1.91 -8.96 -8.53
N GLN A 88 -2.07 -10.03 -9.32
CA GLN A 88 -2.42 -11.35 -8.79
C GLN A 88 -1.35 -11.88 -7.83
N LEU A 89 -0.07 -11.88 -8.25
CA LEU A 89 1.03 -12.34 -7.41
C LEU A 89 1.16 -11.53 -6.11
N MET A 90 0.94 -10.22 -6.18
CA MET A 90 0.94 -9.35 -4.98
C MET A 90 -0.24 -9.67 -4.07
N LEU A 91 -1.43 -9.95 -4.63
CA LEU A 91 -2.60 -10.29 -3.84
C LEU A 91 -2.46 -11.66 -3.17
N GLU A 92 -1.91 -12.64 -3.85
CA GLU A 92 -1.61 -13.96 -3.27
C GLU A 92 -0.67 -13.82 -2.05
N GLU A 93 0.39 -13.00 -2.15
CA GLU A 93 1.28 -12.73 -1.02
C GLU A 93 0.59 -12.00 0.13
N TYR A 94 -0.26 -11.01 -0.18
CA TYR A 94 -1.05 -10.30 0.82
C TYR A 94 -1.99 -11.25 1.57
N LEU A 95 -2.67 -12.15 0.85
CA LEU A 95 -3.57 -13.14 1.42
C LEU A 95 -2.82 -14.18 2.25
N ASN A 96 -1.69 -14.68 1.75
CA ASN A 96 -0.84 -15.64 2.48
C ASN A 96 -0.27 -15.06 3.78
N LYS A 97 0.09 -13.78 3.76
CA LYS A 97 0.58 -13.06 4.96
C LYS A 97 -0.54 -12.60 5.87
N GLU A 98 -1.80 -12.70 5.47
CA GLU A 98 -2.97 -12.14 6.15
C GLU A 98 -2.79 -10.63 6.43
N GLY A 99 -2.36 -9.88 5.40
CA GLY A 99 -2.00 -8.46 5.53
C GLY A 99 -3.11 -7.58 6.10
N TRP A 100 -4.37 -7.94 5.93
CA TRP A 100 -5.52 -7.24 6.54
C TRP A 100 -5.56 -7.33 8.07
N ARG A 101 -4.82 -8.27 8.65
CA ARG A 101 -4.70 -8.44 10.11
C ARG A 101 -3.50 -7.71 10.70
N PHE A 102 -2.63 -7.15 9.90
CA PHE A 102 -1.49 -6.40 10.43
C PHE A 102 -1.98 -5.24 11.30
N ARG A 103 -1.32 -5.01 12.43
CA ARG A 103 -1.70 -3.93 13.37
C ARG A 103 -1.72 -2.56 12.73
N MET A 104 -0.85 -2.32 11.77
CA MET A 104 -0.79 -1.05 11.05
C MET A 104 -1.88 -0.91 9.98
N ALA A 105 -2.55 -2.00 9.57
CA ALA A 105 -3.58 -1.93 8.54
C ALA A 105 -4.83 -1.24 9.06
N THR A 106 -5.31 -0.27 8.29
CA THR A 106 -6.53 0.52 8.55
C THR A 106 -7.36 0.57 7.27
N MET A 107 -8.61 1.00 7.35
CA MET A 107 -9.44 1.22 6.17
C MET A 107 -8.84 2.27 5.22
N GLY A 108 -8.12 3.25 5.77
CA GLY A 108 -7.56 4.36 5.00
C GLY A 108 -6.22 4.07 4.33
N ASN A 109 -5.43 3.09 4.83
CA ASN A 109 -4.09 2.82 4.31
C ASN A 109 -3.97 1.50 3.53
N ILE A 110 -5.09 0.92 3.13
CA ILE A 110 -5.16 -0.36 2.40
C ILE A 110 -4.16 -0.45 1.23
N PRO A 111 -4.05 0.52 0.29
CA PRO A 111 -3.15 0.38 -0.85
C PRO A 111 -1.69 0.21 -0.44
N TRP A 112 -1.25 0.90 0.56
CA TRP A 112 0.15 0.90 1.01
C TRP A 112 0.49 -0.32 1.85
N THR A 113 -0.40 -0.75 2.74
CA THR A 113 -0.24 -2.01 3.50
C THR A 113 -0.31 -3.24 2.58
N PHE A 114 -1.12 -3.17 1.52
CA PHE A 114 -1.14 -4.17 0.47
C PHE A 114 0.22 -4.24 -0.26
N ALA A 115 0.77 -3.09 -0.68
CA ALA A 115 2.04 -3.02 -1.40
C ALA A 115 3.22 -3.54 -0.55
N GLU A 116 3.27 -3.21 0.75
CA GLU A 116 4.32 -3.67 1.66
C GLU A 116 4.34 -5.20 1.85
N CYS A 117 3.22 -5.86 1.64
CA CYS A 117 3.18 -7.33 1.68
C CYS A 117 3.92 -7.98 0.51
N SER A 118 4.17 -7.26 -0.57
CA SER A 118 4.90 -7.79 -1.72
C SER A 118 6.39 -7.88 -1.43
N ARG A 119 7.00 -9.02 -1.78
CA ARG A 119 8.46 -9.17 -1.79
C ARG A 119 9.09 -8.35 -2.92
N ALA A 120 10.41 -8.17 -2.85
CA ALA A 120 11.17 -7.61 -3.97
C ALA A 120 10.97 -8.45 -5.24
N ARG A 121 10.86 -7.77 -6.38
CA ARG A 121 10.56 -8.40 -7.68
C ARG A 121 11.40 -7.81 -8.80
N PRO A 122 11.76 -8.61 -9.83
CA PRO A 122 12.44 -8.09 -11.00
C PRO A 122 11.67 -6.96 -11.67
N LEU A 123 12.39 -5.91 -12.05
CA LEU A 123 11.85 -4.77 -12.80
C LEU A 123 11.83 -5.06 -14.31
N PHE A 124 12.79 -5.83 -14.82
CA PHE A 124 12.81 -6.20 -16.24
C PHE A 124 11.58 -7.04 -16.60
N GLY A 125 11.02 -6.74 -17.76
CA GLY A 125 9.74 -7.27 -18.21
C GLY A 125 8.51 -6.60 -17.61
N ARG A 126 8.69 -5.62 -16.70
CA ARG A 126 7.60 -4.80 -16.16
C ARG A 126 7.37 -3.58 -17.04
N TYR A 127 6.31 -2.86 -16.73
CA TYR A 127 5.88 -1.70 -17.48
C TYR A 127 5.93 -0.46 -16.60
N VAL A 128 6.33 0.66 -17.18
CA VAL A 128 6.38 1.98 -16.51
C VAL A 128 5.65 3.02 -17.34
N THR A 129 5.10 4.01 -16.68
CA THR A 129 4.44 5.13 -17.33
C THR A 129 5.50 6.10 -17.88
N LYS A 130 5.44 6.44 -19.17
CA LYS A 130 6.27 7.48 -19.78
C LYS A 130 6.11 8.79 -18.98
N ASP A 131 7.18 9.55 -18.89
CA ASP A 131 7.23 10.85 -18.20
C ASP A 131 7.00 10.80 -16.69
N SER A 132 6.82 9.59 -16.11
CA SER A 132 6.87 9.42 -14.66
C SER A 132 8.28 9.72 -14.12
N GLU A 133 8.37 10.03 -12.83
CA GLU A 133 9.68 10.21 -12.19
C GLU A 133 10.53 8.95 -12.28
N LEU A 134 9.91 7.77 -12.06
CA LEU A 134 10.54 6.46 -12.24
C LEU A 134 11.15 6.30 -13.64
N TYR A 135 10.38 6.60 -14.70
CA TYR A 135 10.86 6.52 -16.09
C TYR A 135 12.09 7.42 -16.32
N ARG A 136 12.01 8.69 -15.87
CA ARG A 136 13.11 9.65 -16.04
C ARG A 136 14.38 9.20 -15.33
N VAL A 137 14.28 8.75 -14.09
CA VAL A 137 15.43 8.29 -13.32
C VAL A 137 16.06 7.03 -13.92
N LEU A 138 15.24 6.06 -14.37
CA LEU A 138 15.76 4.87 -15.04
C LEU A 138 16.48 5.23 -16.34
N LYS A 139 15.94 6.15 -17.13
CA LYS A 139 16.55 6.63 -18.38
C LYS A 139 17.88 7.35 -18.16
N ASP A 140 17.99 8.10 -17.07
CA ASP A 140 19.16 8.91 -16.74
C ASP A 140 20.27 8.08 -16.07
N LYS A 141 19.91 7.22 -15.11
CA LYS A 141 20.89 6.49 -14.28
C LYS A 141 21.21 5.08 -14.74
N CYS A 142 20.40 4.50 -15.62
CA CYS A 142 20.54 3.11 -16.04
C CYS A 142 20.64 3.01 -17.56
N PRO A 143 21.81 3.33 -18.16
CA PRO A 143 21.99 3.34 -19.63
C PRO A 143 21.73 1.97 -20.27
N GLU A 144 21.81 0.89 -19.53
CA GLU A 144 21.51 -0.48 -19.97
C GLU A 144 20.01 -0.82 -19.99
N VAL A 145 19.16 0.09 -19.52
CA VAL A 145 17.71 -0.07 -19.59
C VAL A 145 17.22 0.39 -20.96
N ILE A 146 16.52 -0.50 -21.64
CA ILE A 146 15.82 -0.22 -22.91
C ILE A 146 14.32 -0.12 -22.61
N PHE A 147 13.68 0.88 -23.23
CA PHE A 147 12.24 1.07 -23.15
C PHE A 147 11.60 0.67 -24.47
N GLU A 148 10.83 -0.41 -24.47
CA GLU A 148 10.06 -0.86 -25.64
C GLU A 148 8.63 -0.33 -25.56
N GLU A 149 8.18 0.29 -26.63
CA GLU A 149 6.80 0.78 -26.74
C GLU A 149 5.79 -0.34 -26.78
N THR A 150 4.57 -0.08 -26.26
CA THR A 150 3.49 -1.05 -26.28
C THR A 150 2.44 -0.64 -27.29
N ASP A 151 1.92 -1.61 -28.05
CA ASP A 151 0.91 -1.35 -29.08
C ASP A 151 -0.45 -0.90 -28.51
N TYR A 152 -0.71 -1.24 -27.23
CA TYR A 152 -2.02 -0.98 -26.60
C TYR A 152 -2.11 0.35 -25.85
N ASN A 153 -0.98 0.96 -25.49
CA ASN A 153 -0.96 2.25 -24.78
C ASN A 153 0.38 2.96 -24.97
N GLN A 154 0.37 4.04 -25.73
CA GLN A 154 1.57 4.84 -26.01
C GLN A 154 2.20 5.51 -24.78
N ASN A 155 1.45 5.65 -23.69
CA ASN A 155 1.95 6.20 -22.43
C ASN A 155 2.64 5.16 -21.54
N ILE A 156 2.71 3.90 -21.95
CA ILE A 156 3.30 2.82 -21.19
C ILE A 156 4.40 2.16 -22.02
N VAL A 157 5.55 1.93 -21.39
CA VAL A 157 6.69 1.24 -22.00
C VAL A 157 7.11 0.04 -21.17
N GLN A 158 7.59 -1.00 -21.82
CA GLN A 158 8.18 -2.14 -21.16
C GLN A 158 9.64 -1.88 -20.85
N VAL A 159 10.06 -2.18 -19.63
CA VAL A 159 11.46 -2.11 -19.19
C VAL A 159 12.17 -3.40 -19.62
N LYS A 160 13.18 -3.26 -20.47
CA LYS A 160 14.04 -4.37 -20.94
C LYS A 160 15.50 -4.06 -20.63
N SER A 161 16.34 -5.06 -20.76
CA SER A 161 17.80 -4.93 -20.69
C SER A 161 18.44 -5.52 -21.95
N ASP A 162 19.46 -4.86 -22.44
CA ASP A 162 20.34 -5.36 -23.49
C ASP A 162 21.47 -6.25 -22.94
N LYS A 163 21.69 -6.23 -21.62
CA LYS A 163 22.74 -6.99 -20.93
C LYS A 163 22.18 -8.15 -20.13
N GLN A 164 22.81 -9.32 -20.28
CA GLN A 164 22.36 -10.56 -19.63
C GLN A 164 22.57 -10.64 -18.11
N PHE A 165 23.40 -9.76 -17.52
CA PHE A 165 23.87 -9.90 -16.12
C PHE A 165 23.44 -8.78 -15.18
N ILE A 166 22.53 -7.91 -15.60
CA ILE A 166 22.04 -6.83 -14.74
C ILE A 166 20.66 -7.23 -14.19
N THR A 167 20.52 -7.11 -12.88
CA THR A 167 19.26 -7.41 -12.19
C THR A 167 18.79 -6.16 -11.49
N LEU A 168 17.70 -5.56 -11.95
CA LEU A 168 17.01 -4.51 -11.23
C LEU A 168 15.79 -5.09 -10.53
N GLN A 169 15.58 -4.70 -9.29
CA GLN A 169 14.41 -5.10 -8.51
C GLN A 169 13.67 -3.88 -7.99
N PHE A 170 12.38 -4.04 -7.75
CA PHE A 170 11.56 -3.06 -7.05
C PHE A 170 10.96 -3.66 -5.78
N VAL A 171 10.74 -2.82 -4.80
CA VAL A 171 10.15 -3.21 -3.51
C VAL A 171 9.43 -2.04 -2.86
N PHE A 172 8.45 -2.36 -2.00
CA PHE A 172 7.80 -1.43 -1.09
C PHE A 172 8.23 -1.75 0.33
N LEU A 173 8.83 -0.78 1.02
CA LEU A 173 9.43 -0.98 2.33
C LEU A 173 9.18 0.22 3.25
N TYR A 174 9.57 0.08 4.50
CA TYR A 174 9.62 1.17 5.47
C TYR A 174 8.30 1.91 5.67
N HIS A 175 7.18 1.16 5.69
CA HIS A 175 5.92 1.73 6.13
C HIS A 175 6.08 2.33 7.53
N LYS A 176 5.97 3.63 7.63
CA LYS A 176 6.28 4.39 8.83
C LYS A 176 5.12 5.29 9.21
N GLN A 177 4.73 5.21 10.47
CA GLN A 177 3.79 6.14 11.09
C GLN A 177 4.55 7.02 12.08
N THR A 178 4.37 8.31 11.98
CA THR A 178 5.02 9.30 12.85
C THR A 178 3.97 10.26 13.37
N LEU A 179 3.93 10.43 14.69
CA LEU A 179 3.10 11.44 15.33
C LEU A 179 3.93 12.71 15.53
N LYS A 180 3.53 13.80 14.88
CA LYS A 180 4.12 15.12 15.10
C LYS A 180 3.00 16.07 15.49
N GLU A 181 3.15 16.76 16.61
CA GLU A 181 2.18 17.76 17.08
C GLU A 181 0.73 17.25 17.02
N GLU A 182 0.51 16.01 17.46
CA GLU A 182 -0.81 15.34 17.46
C GLU A 182 -1.36 14.98 16.04
N HIS A 183 -0.57 15.23 14.98
CA HIS A 183 -0.90 14.81 13.64
C HIS A 183 -0.16 13.51 13.28
N LEU A 184 -0.93 12.50 12.89
CA LEU A 184 -0.38 11.27 12.35
C LEU A 184 0.01 11.49 10.89
N THR A 185 1.31 11.35 10.60
CA THR A 185 1.82 11.25 9.25
C THR A 185 2.22 9.81 8.97
N GLU A 186 1.89 9.34 7.78
CA GLU A 186 2.15 7.95 7.39
C GLU A 186 2.75 7.93 5.99
N SER A 187 3.74 7.08 5.78
CA SER A 187 4.43 6.95 4.49
C SER A 187 4.99 5.55 4.30
N ILE A 188 5.21 5.18 3.04
CA ILE A 188 5.94 3.98 2.62
C ILE A 188 6.95 4.37 1.55
N ASP A 189 8.09 3.71 1.50
CA ASP A 189 9.09 3.93 0.47
C ASP A 189 8.90 2.92 -0.67
N PHE A 190 8.88 3.41 -1.90
CA PHE A 190 9.01 2.62 -3.11
C PHE A 190 10.42 2.76 -3.64
N MET A 191 11.10 1.65 -3.88
CA MET A 191 12.53 1.62 -4.21
C MET A 191 12.79 0.75 -5.42
N ILE A 192 13.74 1.19 -6.26
CA ILE A 192 14.40 0.38 -7.28
C ILE A 192 15.85 0.24 -6.87
N PHE A 193 16.35 -0.98 -6.91
CA PHE A 193 17.72 -1.27 -6.51
C PHE A 193 18.32 -2.40 -7.36
N GLN A 194 19.63 -2.41 -7.41
CA GLN A 194 20.40 -3.53 -7.94
C GLN A 194 20.89 -4.36 -6.76
N PRO A 195 20.49 -5.65 -6.64
CA PRO A 195 20.97 -6.53 -5.59
C PRO A 195 22.49 -6.70 -5.67
N ASN A 196 23.15 -6.57 -4.55
CA ASN A 196 24.57 -6.83 -4.44
C ASN A 196 24.82 -8.00 -3.48
N THR A 197 25.44 -9.07 -3.99
CA THR A 197 25.77 -10.27 -3.21
C THR A 197 26.96 -10.09 -2.27
N LEU A 198 27.75 -9.04 -2.45
CA LEU A 198 29.00 -8.79 -1.72
C LEU A 198 28.93 -7.60 -0.74
N GLY A 199 27.82 -6.89 -0.67
CA GLY A 199 27.68 -5.69 0.16
C GLY A 199 26.24 -5.18 0.22
N GLU A 200 26.09 -3.88 0.44
CA GLU A 200 24.79 -3.23 0.43
C GLU A 200 24.25 -3.12 -1.00
N ASP A 201 22.93 -3.25 -1.13
CA ASP A 201 22.23 -3.08 -2.41
C ASP A 201 22.42 -1.65 -2.94
N ASP A 202 22.62 -1.50 -4.25
CA ASP A 202 22.74 -0.20 -4.90
C ASP A 202 21.34 0.37 -5.18
N ILE A 203 20.96 1.41 -4.46
CA ILE A 203 19.66 2.07 -4.58
C ILE A 203 19.71 3.11 -5.70
N LEU A 204 19.05 2.80 -6.81
CA LEU A 204 18.99 3.67 -7.99
C LEU A 204 17.86 4.71 -7.90
N PHE A 205 16.77 4.34 -7.29
CA PHE A 205 15.58 5.19 -7.12
C PHE A 205 14.91 4.89 -5.79
N GLN A 206 14.55 5.93 -5.06
CA GLN A 206 13.75 5.84 -3.86
C GLN A 206 12.82 7.04 -3.78
N ILE A 207 11.53 6.77 -3.64
CA ILE A 207 10.52 7.80 -3.41
C ILE A 207 9.70 7.44 -2.17
N LYS A 208 9.48 8.43 -1.33
CA LYS A 208 8.60 8.34 -0.17
C LYS A 208 7.17 8.66 -0.60
N LEU A 209 6.31 7.66 -0.59
CA LEU A 209 4.90 7.77 -0.91
C LEU A 209 4.12 8.18 0.35
N PRO A 210 3.50 9.35 0.39
CA PRO A 210 2.63 9.71 1.50
C PRO A 210 1.36 8.86 1.45
N VAL A 211 0.91 8.42 2.63
CA VAL A 211 -0.37 7.73 2.79
C VAL A 211 -1.48 8.77 2.93
N ASP A 212 -2.16 9.04 1.83
CA ASP A 212 -3.32 9.94 1.80
C ASP A 212 -4.63 9.15 1.96
N THR A 213 -5.02 8.98 3.22
CA THR A 213 -6.22 8.22 3.58
C THR A 213 -7.50 8.87 3.03
N ASN A 214 -7.53 10.21 2.92
CA ASN A 214 -8.68 10.94 2.37
C ASN A 214 -8.79 10.73 0.87
N TYR A 215 -7.67 10.75 0.15
CA TYR A 215 -7.68 10.49 -1.28
C TYR A 215 -8.20 9.08 -1.58
N PHE A 216 -7.73 8.06 -0.84
CA PHE A 216 -8.22 6.70 -1.03
C PHE A 216 -9.71 6.58 -0.69
N ALA A 217 -10.17 7.17 0.42
CA ALA A 217 -11.58 7.17 0.79
C ALA A 217 -12.45 7.85 -0.26
N ASN A 218 -12.02 8.99 -0.79
CA ASN A 218 -12.71 9.68 -1.87
C ASN A 218 -12.77 8.82 -3.14
N LEU A 219 -11.66 8.18 -3.50
CA LEU A 219 -11.60 7.28 -4.66
C LEU A 219 -12.57 6.11 -4.52
N VAL A 220 -12.71 5.53 -3.32
CA VAL A 220 -13.64 4.43 -3.02
C VAL A 220 -15.10 4.89 -3.11
N ASN A 221 -15.41 6.10 -2.65
CA ASN A 221 -16.76 6.64 -2.57
C ASN A 221 -17.22 7.36 -3.85
N ASP A 222 -16.31 7.60 -4.80
CA ASP A 222 -16.61 8.34 -6.02
C ASP A 222 -17.47 7.51 -6.98
N MET A 223 -18.75 7.88 -7.08
CA MET A 223 -19.72 7.25 -7.96
C MET A 223 -19.45 7.56 -9.45
N SER A 224 -18.79 8.67 -9.77
CA SER A 224 -18.49 9.04 -11.17
C SER A 224 -17.49 8.08 -11.84
N HIS A 225 -16.67 7.43 -11.04
CA HIS A 225 -15.70 6.42 -11.51
C HIS A 225 -16.28 4.99 -11.59
N GLN A 226 -17.54 4.77 -11.26
CA GLN A 226 -18.16 3.43 -11.35
C GLN A 226 -18.12 2.87 -12.77
N ALA A 227 -18.30 3.71 -13.79
CA ALA A 227 -18.24 3.30 -15.20
C ALA A 227 -16.82 2.89 -15.67
N ARG A 228 -15.78 3.20 -14.90
CA ARG A 228 -14.37 2.94 -15.24
C ARG A 228 -13.73 1.85 -14.38
N ARG A 229 -14.55 1.01 -13.73
CA ARG A 229 -14.06 -0.09 -12.90
C ARG A 229 -13.36 -1.16 -13.75
N ASN A 230 -12.20 -1.61 -13.30
CA ASN A 230 -11.50 -2.72 -13.95
C ASN A 230 -12.06 -4.07 -13.49
N GLN A 231 -13.09 -4.54 -14.20
CA GLN A 231 -13.79 -5.80 -13.90
C GLN A 231 -12.85 -7.02 -13.92
N SER A 232 -11.77 -6.98 -14.71
CA SER A 232 -10.81 -8.08 -14.79
C SER A 232 -10.02 -8.24 -13.49
N LEU A 233 -9.62 -7.12 -12.86
CA LEU A 233 -8.96 -7.13 -11.55
C LEU A 233 -9.92 -7.55 -10.44
N LEU A 234 -11.16 -7.05 -10.46
CA LEU A 234 -12.17 -7.38 -9.45
C LEU A 234 -12.52 -8.88 -9.46
N LYS A 235 -12.85 -9.43 -10.61
CA LYS A 235 -13.14 -10.86 -10.76
C LYS A 235 -11.95 -11.74 -10.37
N MET A 236 -10.72 -11.29 -10.63
CA MET A 236 -9.53 -12.01 -10.20
C MET A 236 -9.38 -11.98 -8.68
N ALA A 237 -9.59 -10.82 -8.06
CA ALA A 237 -9.51 -10.68 -6.61
C ALA A 237 -10.56 -11.55 -5.88
N GLU A 238 -11.80 -11.54 -6.35
CA GLU A 238 -12.89 -12.38 -5.81
C GLU A 238 -12.56 -13.88 -5.87
N ARG A 239 -11.94 -14.35 -6.95
CA ARG A 239 -11.59 -15.77 -7.10
C ARG A 239 -10.47 -16.25 -6.17
N LEU A 240 -9.58 -15.34 -5.76
CA LEU A 240 -8.43 -15.69 -4.92
C LEU A 240 -8.80 -15.82 -3.43
N VAL A 241 -9.91 -15.24 -3.01
CA VAL A 241 -10.33 -15.31 -1.61
C VAL A 241 -11.28 -16.49 -1.43
N PRO A 242 -10.93 -17.48 -0.60
CA PRO A 242 -11.84 -18.58 -0.28
C PRO A 242 -13.14 -18.05 0.33
N ALA A 243 -14.29 -18.58 -0.10
CA ALA A 243 -15.63 -18.18 0.32
C ALA A 243 -15.81 -18.18 1.86
N VAL A 244 -15.10 -19.04 2.57
CA VAL A 244 -15.14 -19.21 4.04
C VAL A 244 -14.70 -17.94 4.81
N LYS A 245 -14.00 -16.97 4.16
CA LYS A 245 -13.53 -15.75 4.85
C LYS A 245 -14.52 -14.57 4.80
N TYR A 246 -15.65 -14.73 4.13
CA TYR A 246 -16.67 -13.67 3.95
C TYR A 246 -17.95 -13.84 4.76
N GLU A 247 -18.22 -15.04 5.24
CA GLU A 247 -19.43 -15.33 6.02
C GLU A 247 -19.19 -14.98 7.50
N GLY A 248 -19.69 -13.81 7.90
CA GLY A 248 -19.67 -13.35 9.28
C GLY A 248 -20.07 -11.90 9.42
#